data_fc211ee7f075745355e43713ca32db0e
#
_entry.id   fc211ee7f075745355e43713ca32db0e
#
_cell.length_a   1.000
_cell.length_b   1.000
_cell.length_c   1.000
_cell.angle_alpha   90.00
_cell.angle_beta   90.00
_cell.angle_gamma   90.00
#
_symmetry.space_group_name_H-M   'P 1'
#
loop_
_entity.id
_entity.type
_entity.pdbx_description
1 polymer ?
#
loop_
_entity_poly.entity_id
_entity_poly.type
_entity_poly.pdbx_seq_one_letter_code
_entity_poly.pdbx_strand_id
1 'polypeptide(L)'
;MSSFRIPQPKNEPVYSYAPGSPERAKLRKAIADLKSNPADIPMVIGGKEVRTEKKAEIKAPHKLSLKLGEYSKGSAEEVKLAIKAAMDAKQKWADMPYQHRLGIFLKAADLLAGPYRYIMNAATMLAHSKNVFQAEIDGVCELVDFYRYNPFYAQMIYDMQPGNAPMIWDRMEYRPLEGFVFAVTPFNFVSIGGNLPTSPAMMGNTVVWKPASTGFIQPISSCR
;
A
#
# COMPACT_ATOMS: atom_id res chain seq x y z
N MET A 1 10.89 -32.06 0.93
CA MET A 1 10.36 -30.74 1.30
C MET A 1 10.42 -29.86 0.07
N SER A 2 9.29 -29.24 -0.34
CA SER A 2 9.33 -28.24 -1.41
C SER A 2 9.97 -26.96 -0.87
N SER A 3 10.95 -26.39 -1.56
CA SER A 3 11.50 -25.10 -1.22
C SER A 3 10.58 -24.01 -1.78
N PHE A 4 10.08 -23.12 -0.92
CA PHE A 4 9.41 -21.92 -1.38
C PHE A 4 10.44 -20.99 -2.00
N ARG A 5 10.20 -20.56 -3.23
CA ARG A 5 11.03 -19.55 -3.91
C ARG A 5 10.14 -18.57 -4.64
N ILE A 6 10.36 -17.31 -4.38
CA ILE A 6 9.74 -16.22 -5.15
C ILE A 6 10.47 -16.16 -6.50
N PRO A 7 9.75 -16.24 -7.64
CA PRO A 7 10.38 -16.10 -8.95
C PRO A 7 10.99 -14.70 -9.11
N GLN A 8 12.01 -14.59 -9.95
CA GLN A 8 12.62 -13.30 -10.24
C GLN A 8 11.55 -12.34 -10.80
N PRO A 9 11.36 -11.18 -10.16
CA PRO A 9 10.31 -10.26 -10.57
C PRO A 9 10.63 -9.61 -11.90
N LYS A 10 9.56 -9.16 -12.58
CA LYS A 10 9.62 -8.35 -13.80
C LYS A 10 8.85 -7.07 -13.54
N ASN A 11 9.35 -5.98 -14.12
CA ASN A 11 8.67 -4.69 -14.04
C ASN A 11 7.28 -4.75 -14.65
N GLU A 12 6.35 -4.03 -14.05
CA GLU A 12 4.99 -3.90 -14.56
C GLU A 12 4.99 -3.12 -15.88
N PRO A 13 4.32 -3.64 -16.93
CA PRO A 13 4.21 -2.93 -18.19
C PRO A 13 3.49 -1.58 -18.04
N VAL A 14 4.10 -0.54 -18.58
CA VAL A 14 3.51 0.81 -18.63
C VAL A 14 2.57 0.90 -19.84
N TYR A 15 1.29 1.22 -19.60
CA TYR A 15 0.30 1.37 -20.66
C TYR A 15 0.33 2.78 -21.25
N SER A 16 0.13 2.88 -22.56
CA SER A 16 0.21 4.15 -23.29
C SER A 16 -1.06 5.00 -23.21
N TYR A 17 -2.20 4.38 -22.93
CA TYR A 17 -3.52 5.03 -22.95
C TYR A 17 -3.81 5.77 -24.29
N ALA A 18 -3.36 5.19 -25.38
CA ALA A 18 -3.52 5.74 -26.73
C ALA A 18 -5.00 6.00 -27.07
N PRO A 19 -5.30 6.95 -27.97
CA PRO A 19 -6.65 7.15 -28.48
C PRO A 19 -7.27 5.84 -28.98
N GLY A 20 -8.49 5.51 -28.54
CA GLY A 20 -9.20 4.29 -28.92
C GLY A 20 -8.83 3.03 -28.15
N SER A 21 -7.81 3.06 -27.29
CA SER A 21 -7.41 1.89 -26.52
C SER A 21 -8.40 1.52 -25.40
N PRO A 22 -8.53 0.24 -25.07
CA PRO A 22 -9.44 -0.22 -24.01
C PRO A 22 -9.03 0.29 -22.62
N GLU A 23 -7.73 0.42 -22.34
CA GLU A 23 -7.22 0.97 -21.07
C GLU A 23 -7.63 2.44 -20.91
N ARG A 24 -7.62 3.24 -21.98
CA ARG A 24 -8.09 4.63 -21.95
C ARG A 24 -9.59 4.71 -21.65
N ALA A 25 -10.38 3.81 -22.24
CA ALA A 25 -11.82 3.76 -21.96
C ALA A 25 -12.12 3.42 -20.48
N LYS A 26 -11.43 2.42 -19.93
CA LYS A 26 -11.53 2.03 -18.53
C LYS A 26 -11.09 3.15 -17.58
N LEU A 27 -10.01 3.84 -17.89
CA LEU A 27 -9.54 4.98 -17.09
C LEU A 27 -10.55 6.13 -17.10
N ARG A 28 -11.10 6.48 -18.27
CA ARG A 28 -12.14 7.52 -18.38
C ARG A 28 -13.36 7.19 -17.55
N LYS A 29 -13.79 5.92 -17.55
CA LYS A 29 -14.87 5.46 -16.70
C LYS A 29 -14.53 5.64 -15.24
N ALA A 30 -13.37 5.20 -14.77
CA ALA A 30 -12.93 5.34 -13.38
C ALA A 30 -12.87 6.83 -12.93
N ILE A 31 -12.39 7.72 -13.80
CA ILE A 31 -12.40 9.17 -13.53
C ILE A 31 -13.83 9.71 -13.37
N ALA A 32 -14.75 9.30 -14.23
CA ALA A 32 -16.16 9.71 -14.16
C ALA A 32 -16.80 9.19 -12.87
N ASP A 33 -16.59 7.94 -12.54
CA ASP A 33 -17.12 7.29 -11.33
C ASP A 33 -16.65 8.00 -10.06
N LEU A 34 -15.35 8.32 -9.95
CA LEU A 34 -14.80 9.04 -8.79
C LEU A 34 -15.31 10.50 -8.68
N LYS A 35 -15.57 11.15 -9.80
CA LYS A 35 -16.17 12.49 -9.79
C LYS A 35 -17.63 12.50 -9.36
N SER A 36 -18.36 11.44 -9.68
CA SER A 36 -19.79 11.33 -9.38
C SER A 36 -20.08 10.80 -7.99
N ASN A 37 -19.11 10.09 -7.39
CA ASN A 37 -19.26 9.44 -6.10
C ASN A 37 -18.14 9.87 -5.14
N PRO A 38 -18.28 11.03 -4.48
CA PRO A 38 -17.30 11.49 -3.49
C PRO A 38 -17.10 10.45 -2.37
N ALA A 39 -15.86 10.14 -2.05
CA ALA A 39 -15.52 9.13 -1.06
C ALA A 39 -15.72 9.64 0.39
N ASP A 40 -16.26 8.81 1.28
CA ASP A 40 -16.20 9.00 2.74
C ASP A 40 -15.16 8.03 3.33
N ILE A 41 -13.99 8.56 3.71
CA ILE A 41 -12.81 7.78 4.05
C ILE A 41 -12.70 7.66 5.58
N PRO A 42 -12.91 6.46 6.15
CA PRO A 42 -12.69 6.21 7.56
C PRO A 42 -11.20 6.05 7.88
N MET A 43 -10.84 6.13 9.14
CA MET A 43 -9.63 5.49 9.64
C MET A 43 -9.85 3.97 9.70
N VAL A 44 -8.80 3.19 9.48
CA VAL A 44 -8.83 1.73 9.67
C VAL A 44 -7.90 1.39 10.84
N ILE A 45 -8.49 0.96 11.94
CA ILE A 45 -7.75 0.65 13.18
C ILE A 45 -8.09 -0.77 13.63
N GLY A 46 -7.09 -1.63 13.70
CA GLY A 46 -7.30 -3.04 14.08
C GLY A 46 -8.26 -3.79 13.15
N GLY A 47 -8.26 -3.45 11.85
CA GLY A 47 -9.15 -4.04 10.84
C GLY A 47 -10.60 -3.51 10.87
N LYS A 48 -10.89 -2.49 11.69
CA LYS A 48 -12.24 -1.89 11.80
C LYS A 48 -12.23 -0.47 11.27
N GLU A 49 -13.31 -0.08 10.60
CA GLU A 49 -13.54 1.30 10.20
C GLU A 49 -13.91 2.16 11.42
N VAL A 50 -13.20 3.25 11.61
CA VAL A 50 -13.45 4.24 12.66
C VAL A 50 -13.76 5.58 12.00
N ARG A 51 -14.93 6.11 12.29
CA ARG A 51 -15.40 7.41 11.80
C ARG A 51 -15.54 8.37 12.96
N THR A 52 -15.18 9.63 12.71
CA THR A 52 -15.34 10.72 13.66
C THR A 52 -16.22 11.82 13.05
N GLU A 53 -16.84 12.63 13.89
CA GLU A 53 -17.60 13.81 13.43
C GLU A 53 -16.70 14.86 12.78
N LYS A 54 -15.45 14.95 13.24
CA LYS A 54 -14.46 15.89 12.71
C LYS A 54 -13.90 15.35 11.41
N LYS A 55 -14.33 15.92 10.29
CA LYS A 55 -13.91 15.55 8.94
C LYS A 55 -13.15 16.67 8.25
N ALA A 56 -12.43 16.34 7.19
CA ALA A 56 -11.83 17.30 6.27
C ALA A 56 -12.13 16.90 4.82
N GLU A 57 -12.38 17.92 3.98
CA GLU A 57 -12.67 17.72 2.57
C GLU A 57 -11.40 17.45 1.76
N ILE A 58 -11.57 16.63 0.73
CA ILE A 58 -10.57 16.41 -0.31
C ILE A 58 -11.07 17.04 -1.60
N LYS A 59 -10.30 17.96 -2.14
CA LYS A 59 -10.62 18.66 -3.39
C LYS A 59 -9.53 18.42 -4.43
N ALA A 60 -9.92 18.44 -5.70
CA ALA A 60 -8.97 18.36 -6.80
C ALA A 60 -8.13 19.65 -6.85
N PRO A 61 -6.77 19.61 -6.80
CA PRO A 61 -5.96 20.82 -6.78
C PRO A 61 -6.12 21.69 -8.03
N HIS A 62 -6.37 21.09 -9.18
CA HIS A 62 -6.61 21.78 -10.45
C HIS A 62 -8.04 22.32 -10.61
N LYS A 63 -8.96 21.96 -9.70
CA LYS A 63 -10.36 22.41 -9.71
C LYS A 63 -10.94 22.39 -8.30
N LEU A 64 -10.71 23.45 -7.52
CA LEU A 64 -11.09 23.53 -6.11
C LEU A 64 -12.60 23.41 -5.85
N SER A 65 -13.45 23.63 -6.86
CA SER A 65 -14.89 23.37 -6.78
C SER A 65 -15.25 21.88 -6.89
N LEU A 66 -14.31 21.01 -7.27
CA LEU A 66 -14.52 19.58 -7.38
C LEU A 66 -14.16 18.91 -6.06
N LYS A 67 -15.17 18.56 -5.27
CA LYS A 67 -15.03 17.71 -4.08
C LYS A 67 -14.86 16.27 -4.52
N LEU A 68 -13.79 15.63 -4.08
CA LEU A 68 -13.47 14.22 -4.36
C LEU A 68 -13.88 13.30 -3.21
N GLY A 69 -14.04 13.86 -2.02
CA GLY A 69 -14.44 13.13 -0.84
C GLY A 69 -14.18 13.89 0.45
N GLU A 70 -14.27 13.17 1.53
CA GLU A 70 -13.90 13.61 2.86
C GLU A 70 -13.26 12.47 3.65
N TYR A 71 -12.46 12.79 4.65
CA TYR A 71 -11.87 11.81 5.53
C TYR A 71 -12.07 12.16 7.01
N SER A 72 -12.19 11.14 7.85
CA SER A 72 -12.28 11.28 9.30
C SER A 72 -10.93 11.69 9.90
N LYS A 73 -10.92 12.76 10.71
CA LYS A 73 -9.72 13.23 11.42
C LYS A 73 -9.61 12.54 12.78
N GLY A 74 -8.48 11.92 13.05
CA GLY A 74 -8.18 11.34 14.35
C GLY A 74 -7.78 12.39 15.38
N SER A 75 -8.12 12.11 16.64
CA SER A 75 -7.65 12.80 17.83
C SER A 75 -6.54 11.99 18.52
N ALA A 76 -6.10 12.43 19.68
CA ALA A 76 -5.16 11.66 20.51
C ALA A 76 -5.70 10.28 20.90
N GLU A 77 -7.02 10.14 21.04
CA GLU A 77 -7.65 8.87 21.40
C GLU A 77 -7.56 7.85 20.26
N GLU A 78 -7.84 8.25 19.01
CA GLU A 78 -7.70 7.35 17.88
C GLU A 78 -6.22 6.97 17.65
N VAL A 79 -5.27 7.88 17.92
CA VAL A 79 -3.84 7.54 17.89
C VAL A 79 -3.48 6.49 18.92
N LYS A 80 -3.96 6.62 20.17
CA LYS A 80 -3.75 5.60 21.21
C LYS A 80 -4.36 4.25 20.81
N LEU A 81 -5.57 4.26 20.24
CA LEU A 81 -6.21 3.05 19.73
C LEU A 81 -5.39 2.40 18.60
N ALA A 82 -4.85 3.19 17.67
CA ALA A 82 -4.00 2.69 16.60
C ALA A 82 -2.71 2.06 17.12
N ILE A 83 -2.05 2.70 18.10
CA ILE A 83 -0.86 2.16 18.75
C ILE A 83 -1.19 0.85 19.47
N LYS A 84 -2.29 0.84 20.23
CA LYS A 84 -2.73 -0.38 20.92
C LYS A 84 -3.00 -1.52 19.94
N ALA A 85 -3.72 -1.25 18.84
CA ALA A 85 -4.03 -2.25 17.82
C ALA A 85 -2.76 -2.79 17.15
N ALA A 86 -1.78 -1.92 16.88
CA ALA A 86 -0.49 -2.33 16.33
C ALA A 86 0.28 -3.25 17.29
N MET A 87 0.29 -2.92 18.58
CA MET A 87 0.95 -3.72 19.61
C MET A 87 0.24 -5.05 19.86
N ASP A 88 -1.09 -5.07 19.88
CA ASP A 88 -1.89 -6.30 20.06
C ASP A 88 -1.67 -7.28 18.90
N ALA A 89 -1.48 -6.78 17.69
CA ALA A 89 -1.24 -7.59 16.49
C ALA A 89 0.22 -8.06 16.33
N LYS A 90 1.17 -7.43 17.03
CA LYS A 90 2.61 -7.58 16.81
C LYS A 90 3.06 -9.04 16.83
N GLN A 91 2.78 -9.76 17.90
CA GLN A 91 3.30 -11.12 18.06
C GLN A 91 2.75 -12.06 16.99
N LYS A 92 1.44 -12.03 16.76
CA LYS A 92 0.80 -12.87 15.74
C LYS A 92 1.35 -12.60 14.34
N TRP A 93 1.64 -11.33 14.01
CA TRP A 93 2.20 -10.97 12.72
C TRP A 93 3.68 -11.38 12.60
N ALA A 94 4.46 -11.20 13.65
CA ALA A 94 5.85 -11.60 13.72
C ALA A 94 6.02 -13.13 13.58
N ASP A 95 5.16 -13.92 14.23
CA ASP A 95 5.21 -15.38 14.23
C ASP A 95 4.69 -15.99 12.92
N MET A 96 4.00 -15.21 12.08
CA MET A 96 3.58 -15.69 10.77
C MET A 96 4.79 -16.04 9.92
N PRO A 97 4.86 -17.24 9.31
CA PRO A 97 5.94 -17.58 8.40
C PRO A 97 6.16 -16.50 7.35
N TYR A 98 7.40 -16.08 7.15
CA TYR A 98 7.69 -14.95 6.24
C TYR A 98 7.16 -15.18 4.82
N GLN A 99 7.12 -16.45 4.36
CA GLN A 99 6.57 -16.82 3.06
C GLN A 99 5.09 -16.40 2.93
N HIS A 100 4.31 -16.57 3.98
CA HIS A 100 2.90 -16.17 4.00
C HIS A 100 2.77 -14.65 3.99
N ARG A 101 3.59 -13.93 4.79
CA ARG A 101 3.60 -12.47 4.76
C ARG A 101 3.93 -11.95 3.37
N LEU A 102 5.01 -12.45 2.75
CA LEU A 102 5.41 -12.03 1.40
C LEU A 102 4.33 -12.35 0.36
N GLY A 103 3.65 -13.49 0.49
CA GLY A 103 2.55 -13.89 -0.38
C GLY A 103 1.38 -12.89 -0.39
N ILE A 104 1.08 -12.23 0.74
CA ILE A 104 0.05 -11.19 0.82
C ILE A 104 0.40 -10.01 -0.10
N PHE A 105 1.66 -9.57 -0.10
CA PHE A 105 2.10 -8.43 -0.92
C PHE A 105 2.21 -8.78 -2.41
N LEU A 106 2.61 -10.02 -2.74
CA LEU A 106 2.53 -10.50 -4.12
C LEU A 106 1.09 -10.51 -4.63
N LYS A 107 0.14 -10.94 -3.79
CA LYS A 107 -1.29 -10.86 -4.14
C LYS A 107 -1.78 -9.42 -4.29
N ALA A 108 -1.31 -8.50 -3.44
CA ALA A 108 -1.61 -7.08 -3.57
C ALA A 108 -1.06 -6.50 -4.89
N ALA A 109 0.14 -6.92 -5.32
CA ALA A 109 0.67 -6.54 -6.63
C ALA A 109 -0.25 -6.95 -7.78
N ASP A 110 -0.77 -8.19 -7.77
CA ASP A 110 -1.69 -8.68 -8.79
C ASP A 110 -3.01 -7.88 -8.81
N LEU A 111 -3.53 -7.55 -7.65
CA LEU A 111 -4.74 -6.74 -7.51
C LEU A 111 -4.53 -5.32 -8.05
N LEU A 112 -3.40 -4.69 -7.74
CA LEU A 112 -3.05 -3.36 -8.25
C LEU A 112 -2.80 -3.36 -9.74
N ALA A 113 -2.08 -4.34 -10.27
CA ALA A 113 -1.82 -4.47 -11.70
C ALA A 113 -3.09 -4.76 -12.51
N GLY A 114 -4.08 -5.37 -11.90
CA GLY A 114 -5.34 -5.81 -12.50
C GLY A 114 -6.53 -4.89 -12.18
N PRO A 115 -7.44 -5.36 -11.30
CA PRO A 115 -8.73 -4.70 -11.10
C PRO A 115 -8.64 -3.27 -10.53
N TYR A 116 -7.61 -2.97 -9.75
CA TYR A 116 -7.46 -1.65 -9.13
C TYR A 116 -6.63 -0.65 -9.93
N ARG A 117 -6.01 -1.05 -11.05
CA ARG A 117 -5.13 -0.20 -11.85
C ARG A 117 -5.78 1.13 -12.25
N TYR A 118 -6.95 1.07 -12.84
CA TYR A 118 -7.60 2.26 -13.41
C TYR A 118 -8.16 3.19 -12.33
N ILE A 119 -8.64 2.64 -11.22
CA ILE A 119 -9.15 3.45 -10.11
C ILE A 119 -7.99 4.16 -9.38
N MET A 120 -6.85 3.49 -9.22
CA MET A 120 -5.63 4.08 -8.64
C MET A 120 -5.09 5.21 -9.52
N ASN A 121 -5.03 5.00 -10.84
CA ASN A 121 -4.64 6.05 -11.78
C ASN A 121 -5.60 7.24 -11.76
N ALA A 122 -6.89 6.97 -11.78
CA ALA A 122 -7.92 8.02 -11.72
C ALA A 122 -7.82 8.83 -10.42
N ALA A 123 -7.64 8.16 -9.28
CA ALA A 123 -7.46 8.81 -7.98
C ALA A 123 -6.18 9.67 -7.95
N THR A 124 -5.07 9.16 -8.47
CA THR A 124 -3.80 9.89 -8.59
C THR A 124 -3.94 11.14 -9.47
N MET A 125 -4.57 10.99 -10.65
CA MET A 125 -4.81 12.12 -11.55
C MET A 125 -5.66 13.20 -10.91
N LEU A 126 -6.74 12.82 -10.22
CA LEU A 126 -7.68 13.77 -9.62
C LEU A 126 -7.13 14.43 -8.35
N ALA A 127 -6.52 13.65 -7.45
CA ALA A 127 -6.06 14.13 -6.16
C ALA A 127 -4.70 14.83 -6.20
N HIS A 128 -3.83 14.46 -7.15
CA HIS A 128 -2.48 15.04 -7.27
C HIS A 128 -2.31 15.90 -8.51
N SER A 129 -3.35 16.06 -9.35
CA SER A 129 -3.28 16.79 -10.62
C SER A 129 -2.21 16.25 -11.58
N LYS A 130 -1.93 14.97 -11.52
CA LYS A 130 -0.98 14.29 -12.42
C LYS A 130 -1.65 13.95 -13.76
N ASN A 131 -0.87 13.96 -14.83
CA ASN A 131 -1.34 13.40 -16.11
C ASN A 131 -1.33 11.86 -16.06
N VAL A 132 -1.89 11.22 -17.09
CA VAL A 132 -2.02 9.76 -17.11
C VAL A 132 -0.66 9.05 -17.08
N PHE A 133 0.34 9.60 -17.75
CA PHE A 133 1.67 9.00 -17.81
C PHE A 133 2.35 9.01 -16.43
N GLN A 134 2.26 10.13 -15.71
CA GLN A 134 2.77 10.24 -14.34
C GLN A 134 2.01 9.30 -13.39
N ALA A 135 0.67 9.25 -13.48
CA ALA A 135 -0.13 8.39 -12.63
C ALA A 135 0.18 6.91 -12.87
N GLU A 136 0.33 6.50 -14.13
CA GLU A 136 0.65 5.12 -14.49
C GLU A 136 2.01 4.69 -13.96
N ILE A 137 3.05 5.50 -14.14
CA ILE A 137 4.42 5.17 -13.70
C ILE A 137 4.55 5.32 -12.19
N ASP A 138 4.32 6.55 -11.67
CA ASP A 138 4.60 6.89 -10.27
C ASP A 138 3.58 6.32 -9.28
N GLY A 139 2.39 5.98 -9.75
CA GLY A 139 1.31 5.44 -8.93
C GLY A 139 1.29 3.92 -8.98
N VAL A 140 0.85 3.37 -10.09
CA VAL A 140 0.54 1.94 -10.17
C VAL A 140 1.78 1.10 -10.45
N CYS A 141 2.51 1.37 -11.56
CA CYS A 141 3.61 0.49 -11.98
C CYS A 141 4.69 0.40 -10.92
N GLU A 142 5.12 1.53 -10.35
CA GLU A 142 6.15 1.57 -9.32
C GLU A 142 5.69 0.87 -8.02
N LEU A 143 4.43 1.02 -7.60
CA LEU A 143 3.92 0.33 -6.41
C LEU A 143 3.80 -1.18 -6.63
N VAL A 144 3.36 -1.61 -7.81
CA VAL A 144 3.34 -3.03 -8.20
C VAL A 144 4.75 -3.60 -8.18
N ASP A 145 5.71 -2.85 -8.72
CA ASP A 145 7.12 -3.27 -8.73
C ASP A 145 7.67 -3.37 -7.29
N PHE A 146 7.41 -2.41 -6.41
CA PHE A 146 7.76 -2.54 -4.99
C PHE A 146 7.18 -3.82 -4.37
N TYR A 147 5.93 -4.15 -4.65
CA TYR A 147 5.27 -5.33 -4.09
C TYR A 147 5.72 -6.65 -4.73
N ARG A 148 6.43 -6.63 -5.85
CA ARG A 148 7.10 -7.79 -6.46
C ARG A 148 8.56 -7.91 -6.06
N TYR A 149 9.30 -6.81 -6.10
CA TYR A 149 10.74 -6.80 -5.84
C TYR A 149 11.08 -6.89 -4.36
N ASN A 150 10.36 -6.18 -3.49
CA ASN A 150 10.64 -6.24 -2.05
C ASN A 150 10.46 -7.65 -1.47
N PRO A 151 9.41 -8.43 -1.79
CA PRO A 151 9.34 -9.83 -1.37
C PRO A 151 10.51 -10.67 -1.87
N PHE A 152 10.93 -10.47 -3.10
CA PHE A 152 12.09 -11.17 -3.67
C PHE A 152 13.38 -10.87 -2.89
N TYR A 153 13.65 -9.59 -2.63
CA TYR A 153 14.82 -9.21 -1.84
C TYR A 153 14.70 -9.60 -0.36
N ALA A 154 13.50 -9.55 0.21
CA ALA A 154 13.27 -10.05 1.56
C ALA A 154 13.62 -11.54 1.67
N GLN A 155 13.21 -12.35 0.69
CA GLN A 155 13.62 -13.76 0.65
C GLN A 155 15.13 -13.91 0.59
N MET A 156 15.84 -13.12 -0.25
CA MET A 156 17.30 -13.15 -0.30
C MET A 156 17.95 -12.83 1.05
N ILE A 157 17.38 -11.88 1.81
CA ILE A 157 17.84 -11.56 3.16
C ILE A 157 17.63 -12.75 4.10
N TYR A 158 16.46 -13.38 4.10
CA TYR A 158 16.18 -14.55 4.93
C TYR A 158 17.03 -15.78 4.55
N ASP A 159 17.43 -15.88 3.29
CA ASP A 159 18.30 -16.97 2.79
C ASP A 159 19.79 -16.74 3.14
N MET A 160 20.18 -15.54 3.59
CA MET A 160 21.53 -15.29 4.08
C MET A 160 21.71 -15.94 5.45
N GLN A 161 22.35 -17.10 5.45
CA GLN A 161 22.62 -17.90 6.64
C GLN A 161 24.12 -18.09 6.84
N PRO A 162 24.59 -18.26 8.10
CA PRO A 162 25.99 -18.51 8.38
C PRO A 162 26.46 -19.86 7.81
N GLY A 163 27.77 -19.99 7.59
CA GLY A 163 28.37 -21.26 7.26
C GLY A 163 28.39 -22.20 8.45
N ASN A 164 28.16 -23.51 8.21
CA ASN A 164 28.22 -24.52 9.25
C ASN A 164 29.63 -25.10 9.38
N ALA A 165 30.06 -25.40 10.59
CA ALA A 165 31.25 -26.20 10.86
C ALA A 165 30.90 -27.72 10.93
N PRO A 166 31.88 -28.64 10.82
CA PRO A 166 31.61 -30.03 11.02
C PRO A 166 30.92 -30.31 12.36
N MET A 167 29.79 -31.03 12.34
CA MET A 167 28.95 -31.37 13.50
C MET A 167 28.30 -30.17 14.22
N ILE A 168 28.34 -28.96 13.65
CA ILE A 168 27.69 -27.78 14.17
C ILE A 168 26.75 -27.25 13.09
N TRP A 169 25.53 -26.93 13.49
CA TRP A 169 24.53 -26.27 12.63
C TRP A 169 24.20 -24.89 13.18
N ASP A 170 24.74 -23.87 12.55
CA ASP A 170 24.46 -22.47 12.86
C ASP A 170 23.29 -21.97 12.03
N ARG A 171 22.41 -21.21 12.67
CA ARG A 171 21.27 -20.59 12.03
C ARG A 171 21.04 -19.20 12.55
N MET A 172 20.75 -18.25 11.64
CA MET A 172 20.32 -16.90 11.97
C MET A 172 18.81 -16.81 11.99
N GLU A 173 18.25 -16.26 13.05
CA GLU A 173 16.84 -15.94 13.19
C GLU A 173 16.66 -14.42 13.06
N TYR A 174 15.93 -14.00 12.02
CA TYR A 174 15.61 -12.60 11.80
C TYR A 174 14.35 -12.22 12.57
N ARG A 175 14.47 -11.26 13.47
CA ARG A 175 13.36 -10.76 14.28
C ARG A 175 12.93 -9.38 13.81
N PRO A 176 11.60 -9.05 13.88
CA PRO A 176 11.14 -7.69 13.68
C PRO A 176 11.64 -6.76 14.77
N LEU A 177 11.55 -5.46 14.52
CA LEU A 177 11.94 -4.42 15.48
C LEU A 177 11.06 -4.44 16.74
N GLU A 178 11.56 -3.90 17.83
CA GLU A 178 10.75 -3.66 19.02
C GLU A 178 9.70 -2.56 18.77
N GLY A 179 8.53 -2.69 19.42
CA GLY A 179 7.45 -1.74 19.25
C GLY A 179 6.74 -1.87 17.88
N PHE A 180 6.43 -0.76 17.27
CA PHE A 180 5.80 -0.64 15.96
C PHE A 180 6.55 0.39 15.10
N VAL A 181 6.34 0.36 13.81
CA VAL A 181 6.88 1.37 12.89
C VAL A 181 5.83 2.47 12.68
N PHE A 182 6.24 3.73 12.83
CA PHE A 182 5.39 4.87 12.51
C PHE A 182 5.75 5.40 11.11
N ALA A 183 4.86 5.21 10.15
CA ALA A 183 5.05 5.63 8.76
C ALA A 183 4.27 6.92 8.49
N VAL A 184 4.98 8.02 8.23
CA VAL A 184 4.38 9.29 7.75
C VAL A 184 4.73 9.44 6.28
N THR A 185 3.73 9.34 5.42
CA THR A 185 3.97 9.28 3.97
C THR A 185 3.69 10.60 3.27
N PRO A 186 4.41 10.89 2.16
CA PRO A 186 4.18 12.08 1.36
C PRO A 186 2.85 12.01 0.60
N PHE A 187 2.46 13.15 -0.01
CA PHE A 187 1.22 13.22 -0.79
C PHE A 187 1.44 13.01 -2.30
N ASN A 188 2.64 13.23 -2.80
CA ASN A 188 2.92 13.39 -4.23
C ASN A 188 3.27 12.10 -4.98
N PHE A 189 3.58 11.02 -4.25
CA PHE A 189 3.86 9.70 -4.82
C PHE A 189 3.07 8.61 -4.10
N VAL A 190 2.09 8.04 -4.81
CA VAL A 190 1.27 6.93 -4.28
C VAL A 190 2.12 5.69 -4.03
N SER A 191 3.09 5.44 -4.89
CA SER A 191 4.05 4.34 -4.74
C SER A 191 4.84 4.41 -3.43
N ILE A 192 5.37 5.58 -3.09
CA ILE A 192 6.06 5.81 -1.81
C ILE A 192 5.07 5.71 -0.65
N GLY A 193 3.86 6.28 -0.84
CA GLY A 193 2.78 6.20 0.15
C GLY A 193 2.43 4.76 0.51
N GLY A 194 2.39 3.86 -0.46
CA GLY A 194 2.15 2.44 -0.24
C GLY A 194 3.38 1.67 0.25
N ASN A 195 4.56 1.94 -0.32
CA ASN A 195 5.77 1.20 -0.02
C ASN A 195 6.29 1.46 1.41
N LEU A 196 6.23 2.70 1.89
CA LEU A 196 6.80 3.08 3.19
C LEU A 196 6.23 2.29 4.37
N PRO A 197 4.89 2.11 4.51
CA PRO A 197 4.32 1.27 5.57
C PRO A 197 4.47 -0.23 5.30
N THR A 198 4.50 -0.65 4.04
CA THR A 198 4.43 -2.08 3.70
C THR A 198 5.79 -2.77 3.73
N SER A 199 6.88 -2.08 3.41
CA SER A 199 8.23 -2.65 3.49
C SER A 199 8.57 -3.17 4.89
N PRO A 200 8.43 -2.40 6.00
CA PRO A 200 8.63 -2.95 7.33
C PRO A 200 7.60 -4.02 7.70
N ALA A 201 6.36 -3.93 7.19
CA ALA A 201 5.35 -4.95 7.43
C ALA A 201 5.74 -6.31 6.83
N MET A 202 6.33 -6.35 5.64
CA MET A 202 6.86 -7.58 5.01
C MET A 202 7.90 -8.27 5.91
N MET A 203 8.70 -7.48 6.63
CA MET A 203 9.74 -7.98 7.55
C MET A 203 9.20 -8.31 8.96
N GLY A 204 7.88 -8.36 9.14
CA GLY A 204 7.24 -8.81 10.39
C GLY A 204 6.90 -7.70 11.38
N ASN A 205 7.08 -6.43 11.01
CA ASN A 205 6.70 -5.31 11.87
C ASN A 205 5.22 -4.97 11.72
N THR A 206 4.60 -4.49 12.79
CA THR A 206 3.33 -3.78 12.71
C THR A 206 3.55 -2.30 12.46
N VAL A 207 2.59 -1.64 11.81
CA VAL A 207 2.76 -0.28 11.35
C VAL A 207 1.56 0.58 11.73
N VAL A 208 1.82 1.74 12.28
CA VAL A 208 0.85 2.84 12.36
C VAL A 208 1.15 3.78 11.20
N TRP A 209 0.23 3.82 10.25
CA TRP A 209 0.40 4.62 9.03
C TRP A 209 -0.45 5.89 9.09
N LYS A 210 0.23 7.03 8.98
CA LYS A 210 -0.40 8.35 8.85
C LYS A 210 -0.12 8.89 7.45
N PRO A 211 -1.05 8.72 6.48
CA PRO A 211 -0.91 9.31 5.16
C PRO A 211 -1.02 10.84 5.20
N ALA A 212 -0.54 11.50 4.15
CA ALA A 212 -0.66 12.94 4.02
C ALA A 212 -2.14 13.36 3.87
N SER A 213 -2.50 14.49 4.47
CA SER A 213 -3.88 15.02 4.45
C SER A 213 -4.33 15.52 3.08
N THR A 214 -3.37 15.88 2.22
CA THR A 214 -3.59 16.42 0.88
C THR A 214 -3.27 15.36 -0.15
N GLY A 215 -4.22 14.67 -0.69
CA GLY A 215 -3.98 13.68 -1.75
C GLY A 215 -4.46 12.28 -1.41
N PHE A 216 -5.23 12.17 -0.36
CA PHE A 216 -5.76 10.89 0.07
C PHE A 216 -7.10 10.62 -0.62
N ILE A 217 -7.05 9.96 -1.78
CA ILE A 217 -8.19 9.22 -2.30
C ILE A 217 -7.68 7.81 -2.58
N GLN A 218 -7.62 7.00 -1.54
CA GLN A 218 -7.52 5.57 -1.75
C GLN A 218 -8.88 4.94 -1.49
N PRO A 219 -9.40 4.12 -2.39
CA PRO A 219 -10.54 3.27 -2.09
C PRO A 219 -10.10 2.13 -1.16
N ILE A 220 -9.76 2.46 0.10
CA ILE A 220 -9.50 1.44 1.14
C ILE A 220 -10.76 0.60 1.37
N SER A 221 -11.93 1.15 1.09
CA SER A 221 -13.21 0.46 1.23
C SER A 221 -13.48 -0.64 0.21
N SER A 222 -12.73 -0.70 -0.89
CA SER A 222 -12.93 -1.71 -1.95
C SER A 222 -11.93 -2.87 -1.90
N CYS A 223 -11.02 -2.88 -0.93
CA CYS A 223 -10.06 -3.97 -0.70
C CYS A 223 -10.56 -5.00 0.34
N ARG A 224 -11.88 -5.25 0.39
CA ARG A 224 -12.48 -6.34 1.19
C ARG A 224 -12.56 -7.63 0.39
#